data_a7b6e7080c0d6270883ee1e4276b5aa5
#
_entry.id   a7b6e7080c0d6270883ee1e4276b5aa5
#
_cell.length_a   1.000
_cell.length_b   1.000
_cell.length_c   1.000
_cell.angle_alpha   90.00
_cell.angle_beta   90.00
_cell.angle_gamma   90.00
#
_symmetry.space_group_name_H-M   'P 1'
#
loop_
_entity.id
_entity.type
_entity.pdbx_description
1 polymer ?
#
loop_
_entity_poly.entity_id
_entity_poly.type
_entity_poly.pdbx_seq_one_letter_code
_entity_poly.pdbx_strand_id
1 'polypeptide(L)'
;MQYFFYLCTRKRKILVFMKHIHLFLGILLALLPCQIFASIDMQAHVASDEGKQSYTTYLNKQKSYYTGVYAYDQLLAITGDELFGRLNQLMGNTCKLDAWNLDYGDLRYAYVDVDRDLNRSGYIIGYYDGKQLDGDWGSGWNREHTWPQSKGAKKEITMGHDMQSVRPTNTSVNSSRGNDAYGETGSYYDPNEISISNSAYKKINLGTYRGDAARVILYDYLVYGQAGSYKNSLYNGNAQLLSKLGTSGVFESIHVLLKWHMQDPPSLTEMVRNDGAQDYQGNRNPIIDYPELAIEIFSDYSKITCYPVTYNVAETVSPRYMHTLSDGFVTYLTNRDGSHPSQVSVTGGQYTYDASLGRLIITKVTGNLTISTSTPTIDVAVDVCAQARIYNVAGELVATTMDVHATLPQLRSGLYIISQGTQSRKVFVP
;
A
#
# COMPACT_ATOMS: atom_id res chain seq x y z
N MET A 1 -38.04 -6.71 -3.65
CA MET A 1 -38.34 -7.64 -2.55
C MET A 1 -37.37 -8.84 -2.47
N GLN A 2 -36.87 -9.41 -3.58
CA GLN A 2 -35.89 -10.50 -3.59
C GLN A 2 -34.50 -10.09 -3.08
N TYR A 3 -34.05 -8.87 -3.32
CA TYR A 3 -32.74 -8.35 -2.86
C TYR A 3 -32.68 -8.11 -1.35
N PHE A 4 -33.79 -7.72 -0.74
CA PHE A 4 -33.86 -7.54 0.72
C PHE A 4 -33.73 -8.88 1.48
N PHE A 5 -34.21 -9.96 0.88
CA PHE A 5 -34.07 -11.31 1.45
C PHE A 5 -32.63 -11.85 1.36
N TYR A 6 -31.89 -11.47 0.31
CA TYR A 6 -30.52 -11.92 0.13
C TYR A 6 -29.55 -11.33 1.18
N LEU A 7 -29.70 -10.05 1.49
CA LEU A 7 -28.88 -9.39 2.53
C LEU A 7 -29.25 -9.85 3.95
N CYS A 8 -30.54 -10.07 4.22
CA CYS A 8 -30.98 -10.57 5.54
C CYS A 8 -30.58 -12.02 5.81
N THR A 9 -30.56 -12.88 4.79
CA THR A 9 -30.12 -14.27 4.92
C THR A 9 -28.60 -14.40 5.08
N ARG A 10 -27.81 -13.47 4.49
CA ARG A 10 -26.37 -13.46 4.66
C ARG A 10 -25.97 -13.03 6.07
N LYS A 11 -26.60 -11.99 6.66
CA LYS A 11 -26.38 -11.62 8.08
C LYS A 11 -26.71 -12.77 9.05
N ARG A 12 -27.76 -13.52 8.85
CA ARG A 12 -28.10 -14.66 9.72
C ARG A 12 -27.13 -15.85 9.59
N LYS A 13 -26.66 -16.13 8.37
CA LYS A 13 -25.67 -17.22 8.17
C LYS A 13 -24.29 -16.86 8.74
N ILE A 14 -23.87 -15.61 8.66
CA ILE A 14 -22.62 -15.13 9.24
C ILE A 14 -22.67 -15.20 10.78
N LEU A 15 -23.77 -14.79 11.41
CA LEU A 15 -23.91 -14.85 12.87
C LEU A 15 -23.92 -16.28 13.44
N VAL A 16 -24.46 -17.24 12.70
CA VAL A 16 -24.50 -18.66 13.12
C VAL A 16 -23.12 -19.31 12.88
N PHE A 17 -22.39 -18.91 11.85
CA PHE A 17 -21.05 -19.41 11.56
C PHE A 17 -20.01 -18.90 12.57
N MET A 18 -20.13 -17.67 13.04
CA MET A 18 -19.22 -17.10 14.03
C MET A 18 -19.31 -17.73 15.42
N LYS A 19 -20.46 -18.29 15.83
CA LYS A 19 -20.60 -18.91 17.16
C LYS A 19 -19.89 -20.24 17.32
N HIS A 20 -19.53 -20.93 16.25
CA HIS A 20 -18.87 -22.26 16.30
C HIS A 20 -17.37 -22.22 15.99
N ILE A 21 -16.82 -21.09 15.57
CA ILE A 21 -15.39 -20.92 15.24
C ILE A 21 -14.55 -20.57 16.48
N HIS A 22 -15.15 -20.00 17.51
CA HIS A 22 -14.39 -19.60 18.72
C HIS A 22 -13.81 -20.75 19.55
N LEU A 23 -14.23 -21.99 19.31
CA LEU A 23 -13.73 -23.14 20.09
C LEU A 23 -12.60 -23.92 19.40
N PHE A 24 -12.37 -23.75 18.10
CA PHE A 24 -11.33 -24.46 17.35
C PHE A 24 -10.10 -23.62 16.99
N LEU A 25 -10.17 -22.29 17.10
CA LEU A 25 -9.04 -21.41 16.75
C LEU A 25 -8.02 -21.23 17.88
N GLY A 26 -8.34 -21.63 19.11
CA GLY A 26 -7.42 -21.46 20.26
C GLY A 26 -6.19 -22.37 20.24
N ILE A 27 -6.16 -23.42 19.43
CA ILE A 27 -5.08 -24.43 19.45
C ILE A 27 -4.21 -24.38 18.18
N LEU A 28 -4.66 -23.73 17.09
CA LEU A 28 -3.89 -23.64 15.84
C LEU A 28 -3.01 -22.39 15.74
N LEU A 29 -3.20 -21.41 16.63
CA LEU A 29 -2.37 -20.17 16.65
C LEU A 29 -0.99 -20.37 17.28
N ALA A 30 -0.71 -21.51 17.90
CA ALA A 30 0.58 -21.74 18.58
C ALA A 30 1.68 -22.34 17.69
N LEU A 31 1.39 -22.67 16.42
CA LEU A 31 2.32 -23.37 15.53
C LEU A 31 2.57 -22.72 14.18
N LEU A 32 2.05 -21.52 13.93
CA LEU A 32 2.46 -20.74 12.76
C LEU A 32 3.74 -19.99 13.12
N PRO A 33 4.82 -20.14 12.34
CA PRO A 33 5.96 -19.24 12.47
C PRO A 33 5.38 -17.83 12.25
N CYS A 34 5.52 -16.99 13.28
CA CYS A 34 5.14 -15.59 13.21
C CYS A 34 5.97 -14.96 12.07
N GLN A 35 5.42 -14.94 10.87
CA GLN A 35 5.94 -14.10 9.80
C GLN A 35 5.59 -12.69 10.23
N ILE A 36 6.54 -12.04 10.86
CA ILE A 36 6.45 -10.65 11.28
C ILE A 36 6.51 -9.84 10.00
N PHE A 37 5.36 -9.32 9.60
CA PHE A 37 5.21 -8.56 8.40
C PHE A 37 5.54 -7.11 8.65
N ALA A 38 6.38 -6.60 7.80
CA ALA A 38 6.81 -5.24 7.83
C ALA A 38 5.76 -4.32 7.25
N SER A 39 5.11 -3.61 8.08
CA SER A 39 4.79 -2.21 7.85
C SER A 39 4.41 -1.61 9.20
N ILE A 40 5.19 -0.69 9.62
CA ILE A 40 5.23 -0.21 10.99
C ILE A 40 4.16 0.81 11.29
N ASP A 41 3.76 1.60 10.32
CA ASP A 41 2.55 2.41 10.44
C ASP A 41 1.35 1.53 10.79
N MET A 42 1.40 0.30 10.37
CA MET A 42 0.37 -0.67 10.68
C MET A 42 0.38 -1.11 12.13
N GLN A 43 1.54 -1.26 12.76
CA GLN A 43 1.57 -1.58 14.19
C GLN A 43 1.13 -0.40 15.06
N ALA A 44 1.40 0.83 14.66
CA ALA A 44 0.92 2.02 15.34
C ALA A 44 -0.58 2.26 15.12
N HIS A 45 -1.12 1.87 13.95
CA HIS A 45 -2.54 2.00 13.61
C HIS A 45 -3.35 0.74 13.88
N VAL A 46 -2.72 -0.43 14.03
CA VAL A 46 -3.36 -1.70 14.36
C VAL A 46 -3.41 -1.89 15.88
N ALA A 47 -3.95 -0.93 16.59
CA ALA A 47 -4.17 -1.05 18.03
C ALA A 47 -5.27 -2.07 18.38
N SER A 48 -6.20 -2.36 17.46
CA SER A 48 -7.31 -3.30 17.67
C SER A 48 -7.02 -4.69 17.09
N ASP A 49 -7.57 -5.73 17.70
CA ASP A 49 -7.48 -7.10 17.16
C ASP A 49 -8.18 -7.23 15.80
N GLU A 50 -9.20 -6.42 15.52
CA GLU A 50 -9.86 -6.33 14.21
C GLU A 50 -8.92 -5.80 13.13
N GLY A 51 -8.13 -4.78 13.42
CA GLY A 51 -7.12 -4.26 12.51
C GLY A 51 -6.05 -5.31 12.15
N LYS A 52 -5.57 -6.10 13.13
CA LYS A 52 -4.62 -7.19 12.90
C LYS A 52 -5.20 -8.28 12.01
N GLN A 53 -6.45 -8.68 12.25
CA GLN A 53 -7.16 -9.65 11.40
C GLN A 53 -7.38 -9.11 9.99
N SER A 54 -7.75 -7.84 9.86
CA SER A 54 -7.95 -7.17 8.57
C SER A 54 -6.66 -7.16 7.74
N TYR A 55 -5.52 -6.93 8.37
CA TYR A 55 -4.23 -6.97 7.67
C TYR A 55 -3.83 -8.37 7.21
N THR A 56 -4.02 -9.37 8.06
CA THR A 56 -3.77 -10.76 7.67
C THR A 56 -4.65 -11.17 6.48
N THR A 57 -5.92 -10.74 6.49
CA THR A 57 -6.84 -10.96 5.37
C THR A 57 -6.34 -10.29 4.10
N TYR A 58 -5.90 -9.04 4.20
CA TYR A 58 -5.32 -8.28 3.10
C TYR A 58 -4.14 -9.02 2.44
N LEU A 59 -3.17 -9.45 3.23
CA LEU A 59 -2.00 -10.17 2.71
C LEU A 59 -2.37 -11.47 1.98
N ASN A 60 -3.34 -12.21 2.52
CA ASN A 60 -3.81 -13.45 1.91
C ASN A 60 -4.53 -13.19 0.58
N LYS A 61 -5.36 -12.17 0.51
CA LYS A 61 -6.07 -11.77 -0.71
C LYS A 61 -5.11 -11.24 -1.76
N GLN A 62 -4.18 -10.36 -1.38
CA GLN A 62 -3.12 -9.88 -2.25
C GLN A 62 -2.37 -11.06 -2.89
N LYS A 63 -1.86 -11.97 -2.09
CA LYS A 63 -1.14 -13.16 -2.57
C LYS A 63 -1.97 -14.03 -3.50
N SER A 64 -3.25 -14.18 -3.25
CA SER A 64 -4.14 -15.02 -4.07
C SER A 64 -4.57 -14.35 -5.38
N TYR A 65 -4.54 -13.01 -5.43
CA TYR A 65 -4.92 -12.24 -6.61
C TYR A 65 -3.79 -12.18 -7.65
N TYR A 66 -2.55 -11.96 -7.20
CA TYR A 66 -1.39 -11.83 -8.08
C TYR A 66 -0.70 -13.19 -8.27
N THR A 67 -1.10 -13.91 -9.33
CA THR A 67 -0.59 -15.26 -9.62
C THR A 67 -0.14 -15.40 -11.08
N GLY A 68 0.68 -16.41 -11.36
CA GLY A 68 1.18 -16.68 -12.69
C GLY A 68 2.00 -15.51 -13.25
N VAL A 69 1.66 -15.02 -14.44
CA VAL A 69 2.34 -13.88 -15.08
C VAL A 69 2.14 -12.56 -14.35
N TYR A 70 1.23 -12.51 -13.41
CA TYR A 70 0.95 -11.35 -12.54
C TYR A 70 1.58 -11.51 -11.16
N ALA A 71 2.33 -12.58 -10.89
CA ALA A 71 3.05 -12.73 -9.63
C ALA A 71 4.03 -11.57 -9.42
N TYR A 72 4.27 -11.22 -8.17
CA TYR A 72 5.05 -10.03 -7.83
C TYR A 72 6.45 -9.99 -8.46
N ASP A 73 7.16 -11.12 -8.44
CA ASP A 73 8.47 -11.28 -9.09
C ASP A 73 8.42 -11.09 -10.61
N GLN A 74 7.31 -11.51 -11.24
CA GLN A 74 7.10 -11.31 -12.68
C GLN A 74 6.77 -9.85 -13.01
N LEU A 75 6.06 -9.16 -12.15
CA LEU A 75 5.77 -7.73 -12.31
C LEU A 75 7.04 -6.88 -12.12
N LEU A 76 7.90 -7.22 -11.17
CA LEU A 76 9.18 -6.54 -10.95
C LEU A 76 10.19 -6.71 -12.09
N ALA A 77 10.00 -7.72 -12.95
CA ALA A 77 10.90 -7.98 -14.07
C ALA A 77 10.64 -7.12 -15.32
N ILE A 78 9.58 -6.31 -15.31
CA ILE A 78 9.11 -5.50 -16.43
C ILE A 78 8.82 -4.07 -16.00
N THR A 79 8.87 -3.12 -16.94
CA THR A 79 8.67 -1.69 -16.68
C THR A 79 7.83 -1.03 -17.78
N GLY A 80 7.46 0.24 -17.60
CA GLY A 80 6.83 1.08 -18.61
C GLY A 80 5.56 0.49 -19.21
N ASP A 81 5.46 0.52 -20.54
CA ASP A 81 4.26 0.08 -21.27
C ASP A 81 3.92 -1.38 -21.06
N GLU A 82 4.92 -2.26 -20.90
CA GLU A 82 4.68 -3.67 -20.67
C GLU A 82 4.04 -3.91 -19.31
N LEU A 83 4.57 -3.29 -18.24
CA LEU A 83 4.03 -3.39 -16.90
C LEU A 83 2.62 -2.76 -16.83
N PHE A 84 2.46 -1.58 -17.43
CA PHE A 84 1.17 -0.91 -17.57
C PHE A 84 0.14 -1.85 -18.19
N GLY A 85 0.47 -2.42 -19.35
CA GLY A 85 -0.44 -3.27 -20.09
C GLY A 85 -0.80 -4.56 -19.35
N ARG A 86 0.16 -5.15 -18.67
CA ARG A 86 -0.06 -6.38 -17.90
C ARG A 86 -1.01 -6.15 -16.74
N LEU A 87 -0.84 -5.05 -16.01
CA LEU A 87 -1.74 -4.70 -14.90
C LEU A 87 -3.11 -4.24 -15.39
N ASN A 88 -3.18 -3.46 -16.47
CA ASN A 88 -4.46 -3.09 -17.09
C ASN A 88 -5.25 -4.33 -17.49
N GLN A 89 -4.60 -5.34 -18.10
CA GLN A 89 -5.22 -6.60 -18.47
C GLN A 89 -5.73 -7.37 -17.23
N LEU A 90 -4.93 -7.46 -16.17
CA LEU A 90 -5.34 -8.11 -14.92
C LEU A 90 -6.60 -7.47 -14.36
N MET A 91 -6.60 -6.16 -14.20
CA MET A 91 -7.73 -5.42 -13.64
C MET A 91 -8.98 -5.55 -14.51
N GLY A 92 -8.83 -5.46 -15.83
CA GLY A 92 -9.95 -5.63 -16.76
C GLY A 92 -10.55 -7.04 -16.74
N ASN A 93 -9.72 -8.08 -16.63
CA ASN A 93 -10.19 -9.47 -16.58
C ASN A 93 -10.86 -9.82 -15.24
N THR A 94 -10.49 -9.16 -14.17
CA THR A 94 -11.00 -9.44 -12.82
C THR A 94 -12.16 -8.54 -12.40
N CYS A 95 -12.33 -7.37 -13.01
CA CYS A 95 -13.45 -6.47 -12.73
C CYS A 95 -14.79 -7.11 -13.13
N LYS A 96 -15.75 -7.04 -12.23
CA LYS A 96 -17.09 -7.64 -12.36
C LYS A 96 -18.22 -6.63 -12.27
N LEU A 97 -17.95 -5.34 -12.39
CA LEU A 97 -18.98 -4.30 -12.31
C LEU A 97 -20.15 -4.58 -13.26
N ASP A 98 -19.87 -4.80 -14.54
CA ASP A 98 -20.90 -5.12 -15.53
C ASP A 98 -21.51 -6.51 -15.32
N ALA A 99 -20.66 -7.51 -15.01
CA ALA A 99 -21.11 -8.89 -14.84
C ALA A 99 -22.03 -9.08 -13.63
N TRP A 100 -21.84 -8.27 -12.58
CA TRP A 100 -22.66 -8.29 -11.37
C TRP A 100 -23.75 -7.21 -11.38
N ASN A 101 -23.86 -6.46 -12.47
CA ASN A 101 -24.83 -5.37 -12.65
C ASN A 101 -24.80 -4.37 -11.49
N LEU A 102 -23.61 -3.98 -11.09
CA LEU A 102 -23.39 -2.98 -10.04
C LEU A 102 -23.47 -1.58 -10.65
N ASP A 103 -24.13 -0.68 -9.97
CA ASP A 103 -24.31 0.69 -10.43
C ASP A 103 -23.89 1.73 -9.40
N TYR A 104 -24.00 2.99 -9.79
CA TYR A 104 -23.69 4.11 -8.91
C TYR A 104 -24.54 4.12 -7.63
N GLY A 105 -25.77 3.60 -7.68
CA GLY A 105 -26.66 3.51 -6.52
C GLY A 105 -26.17 2.54 -5.47
N ASP A 106 -25.50 1.46 -5.87
CA ASP A 106 -25.05 0.38 -4.98
C ASP A 106 -23.89 0.81 -4.09
N LEU A 107 -23.04 1.73 -4.55
CA LEU A 107 -21.88 2.22 -3.80
C LEU A 107 -22.23 2.68 -2.39
N ARG A 108 -23.37 3.34 -2.19
CA ARG A 108 -23.80 3.83 -0.88
C ARG A 108 -24.01 2.74 0.18
N TYR A 109 -24.32 1.52 -0.27
CA TYR A 109 -24.52 0.38 0.62
C TYR A 109 -23.22 -0.38 0.88
N ALA A 110 -22.27 -0.29 -0.04
CA ALA A 110 -21.01 -0.97 0.05
C ALA A 110 -20.02 -0.27 0.99
N TYR A 111 -20.08 1.05 1.11
CA TYR A 111 -19.09 1.82 1.88
C TYR A 111 -19.05 1.46 3.36
N VAL A 112 -20.15 1.01 3.97
CA VAL A 112 -20.17 0.57 5.36
C VAL A 112 -19.27 -0.65 5.63
N ASP A 113 -18.96 -1.40 4.59
CA ASP A 113 -18.03 -2.53 4.65
C ASP A 113 -16.64 -2.14 4.09
N VAL A 114 -16.62 -1.39 2.98
CA VAL A 114 -15.41 -1.09 2.20
C VAL A 114 -14.60 0.05 2.82
N ASP A 115 -15.28 1.13 3.22
CA ASP A 115 -14.66 2.32 3.83
C ASP A 115 -14.89 2.37 5.36
N ARG A 116 -15.13 1.20 5.99
CA ARG A 116 -15.41 1.10 7.42
C ARG A 116 -14.29 1.65 8.29
N ASP A 117 -14.66 2.26 9.38
CA ASP A 117 -13.70 2.58 10.43
C ASP A 117 -13.28 1.30 11.17
N LEU A 118 -11.99 1.00 11.17
CA LEU A 118 -11.44 -0.20 11.83
C LEU A 118 -11.50 -0.12 13.36
N ASN A 119 -11.71 1.08 13.91
CA ASN A 119 -11.76 1.32 15.34
C ASN A 119 -13.19 1.51 15.88
N ARG A 120 -14.18 1.68 14.98
CA ARG A 120 -15.55 1.97 15.38
C ARG A 120 -16.59 1.35 14.45
N SER A 121 -17.30 0.37 14.96
CA SER A 121 -18.37 -0.30 14.19
C SER A 121 -19.52 0.66 13.85
N GLY A 122 -20.03 0.55 12.62
CA GLY A 122 -21.10 1.38 12.08
C GLY A 122 -20.66 2.74 11.53
N TYR A 123 -19.36 3.03 11.57
CA TYR A 123 -18.77 4.25 11.03
C TYR A 123 -17.91 3.95 9.80
N ILE A 124 -17.81 4.95 8.93
CA ILE A 124 -16.92 4.96 7.77
C ILE A 124 -15.91 6.09 7.89
N ILE A 125 -14.81 5.98 7.14
CA ILE A 125 -13.80 7.03 7.08
C ILE A 125 -14.05 7.90 5.84
N GLY A 126 -14.22 9.18 6.07
CA GLY A 126 -14.37 10.17 5.01
C GLY A 126 -13.09 10.35 4.23
N TYR A 127 -13.20 10.26 2.92
CA TYR A 127 -12.10 10.58 2.01
C TYR A 127 -11.76 12.07 2.10
N TYR A 128 -10.52 12.44 1.92
CA TYR A 128 -9.93 13.75 2.04
C TYR A 128 -9.61 14.22 3.47
N ASP A 129 -10.47 14.03 4.44
CA ASP A 129 -10.27 14.58 5.79
C ASP A 129 -10.12 13.51 6.89
N GLY A 130 -10.26 12.23 6.53
CA GLY A 130 -10.12 11.11 7.44
C GLY A 130 -11.09 11.11 8.62
N LYS A 131 -12.14 11.91 8.54
CA LYS A 131 -13.11 11.99 9.64
C LYS A 131 -14.00 10.77 9.70
N GLN A 132 -14.31 10.39 10.92
CA GLN A 132 -15.37 9.43 11.17
C GLN A 132 -16.72 10.02 10.75
N LEU A 133 -17.42 9.29 9.89
CA LEU A 133 -18.76 9.61 9.43
C LEU A 133 -19.69 8.46 9.83
N ASP A 134 -20.92 8.76 10.20
CA ASP A 134 -21.93 7.75 10.43
C ASP A 134 -22.16 6.97 9.13
N GLY A 135 -22.17 5.63 9.18
CA GLY A 135 -22.29 4.79 7.99
C GLY A 135 -23.63 4.88 7.26
N ASP A 136 -24.66 5.45 7.89
CA ASP A 136 -25.96 5.60 7.30
C ASP A 136 -25.97 6.63 6.16
N TRP A 137 -26.56 6.25 5.02
CA TRP A 137 -26.70 7.15 3.89
C TRP A 137 -27.53 8.38 4.25
N GLY A 138 -26.98 9.55 3.91
CA GLY A 138 -27.61 10.83 4.21
C GLY A 138 -27.14 11.49 5.51
N SER A 139 -26.25 10.86 6.28
CA SER A 139 -25.69 11.34 7.53
C SER A 139 -24.55 12.35 7.35
N GLY A 140 -24.63 13.24 6.36
CA GLY A 140 -23.66 14.31 6.14
C GLY A 140 -22.51 13.96 5.21
N TRP A 141 -22.60 12.84 4.49
CA TRP A 141 -21.65 12.44 3.45
C TRP A 141 -22.36 12.09 2.14
N ASN A 142 -21.58 12.13 1.07
CA ASN A 142 -22.02 11.74 -0.27
C ASN A 142 -20.87 11.06 -1.04
N ARG A 143 -21.12 10.72 -2.30
CA ARG A 143 -20.17 10.04 -3.17
C ARG A 143 -19.33 11.07 -3.94
N GLU A 144 -18.05 11.10 -3.65
CA GLU A 144 -17.07 11.90 -4.35
C GLU A 144 -16.56 11.16 -5.57
N HIS A 145 -16.66 11.80 -6.74
CA HIS A 145 -15.96 11.36 -7.94
C HIS A 145 -14.57 12.00 -7.94
N THR A 146 -13.56 11.23 -7.51
CA THR A 146 -12.17 11.70 -7.47
C THR A 146 -11.71 12.20 -8.83
N TRP A 147 -12.06 11.50 -9.89
CA TRP A 147 -12.08 12.01 -11.25
C TRP A 147 -13.45 12.64 -11.53
N PRO A 148 -13.53 13.97 -11.71
CA PRO A 148 -14.83 14.65 -11.80
C PRO A 148 -15.71 14.17 -12.94
N GLN A 149 -17.01 14.07 -12.70
CA GLN A 149 -17.98 13.71 -13.72
C GLN A 149 -17.94 14.67 -14.92
N SER A 150 -17.75 15.97 -14.68
CA SER A 150 -17.59 16.99 -15.72
C SER A 150 -16.34 16.80 -16.58
N LYS A 151 -15.39 15.99 -16.10
CA LYS A 151 -14.12 15.72 -16.77
C LYS A 151 -14.04 14.29 -17.32
N GLY A 152 -15.14 13.54 -17.31
CA GLY A 152 -15.25 12.25 -17.98
C GLY A 152 -15.84 11.10 -17.17
N ALA A 153 -15.63 11.06 -15.84
CA ALA A 153 -16.13 9.97 -14.99
C ALA A 153 -17.63 10.11 -14.66
N LYS A 154 -18.47 10.11 -15.68
CA LYS A 154 -19.92 10.19 -15.49
C LYS A 154 -20.44 8.94 -14.80
N LYS A 155 -21.42 9.11 -13.91
CA LYS A 155 -22.04 8.01 -13.14
C LYS A 155 -22.67 6.89 -13.98
N GLU A 156 -22.96 7.15 -15.26
CA GLU A 156 -23.52 6.20 -16.19
C GLU A 156 -22.50 5.29 -16.87
N ILE A 157 -21.20 5.52 -16.65
CA ILE A 157 -20.14 4.70 -17.20
C ILE A 157 -19.37 4.01 -16.08
N THR A 158 -18.69 2.92 -16.38
CA THR A 158 -17.97 2.05 -15.45
C THR A 158 -17.06 2.84 -14.49
N MET A 159 -16.26 3.78 -14.98
CA MET A 159 -15.38 4.62 -14.15
C MET A 159 -16.17 5.44 -13.11
N GLY A 160 -17.38 5.90 -13.43
CA GLY A 160 -18.18 6.75 -12.55
C GLY A 160 -18.95 5.96 -11.46
N HIS A 161 -18.82 4.64 -11.46
CA HIS A 161 -19.31 3.76 -10.39
C HIS A 161 -18.28 2.70 -9.96
N ASP A 162 -17.05 2.84 -10.41
CA ASP A 162 -15.93 2.06 -9.88
C ASP A 162 -15.63 2.47 -8.43
N MET A 163 -15.67 1.49 -7.54
CA MET A 163 -15.46 1.71 -6.11
C MET A 163 -14.05 2.19 -5.76
N GLN A 164 -13.05 1.89 -6.60
CA GLN A 164 -11.71 2.46 -6.41
C GLN A 164 -11.68 3.97 -6.69
N SER A 165 -12.53 4.44 -7.61
CA SER A 165 -12.58 5.83 -8.10
C SER A 165 -13.57 6.71 -7.35
N VAL A 166 -14.67 6.13 -6.85
CA VAL A 166 -15.74 6.89 -6.16
C VAL A 166 -15.67 6.60 -4.66
N ARG A 167 -15.61 7.66 -3.86
CA ARG A 167 -15.29 7.58 -2.44
C ARG A 167 -16.34 8.27 -1.56
N PRO A 168 -16.64 7.76 -0.36
CA PRO A 168 -17.48 8.49 0.58
C PRO A 168 -16.74 9.71 1.12
N THR A 169 -17.37 10.87 1.09
CA THR A 169 -16.74 12.13 1.50
C THR A 169 -17.76 13.02 2.20
N ASN A 170 -17.33 13.74 3.22
CA ASN A 170 -18.15 14.76 3.85
C ASN A 170 -18.69 15.73 2.80
N THR A 171 -19.99 16.02 2.83
CA THR A 171 -20.66 16.82 1.80
C THR A 171 -20.08 18.22 1.64
N SER A 172 -19.64 18.86 2.73
CA SER A 172 -19.04 20.19 2.66
C SER A 172 -17.63 20.15 2.05
N VAL A 173 -16.87 19.09 2.34
CA VAL A 173 -15.53 18.87 1.75
C VAL A 173 -15.65 18.58 0.26
N ASN A 174 -16.57 17.70 -0.14
CA ASN A 174 -16.85 17.41 -1.53
C ASN A 174 -17.28 18.68 -2.30
N SER A 175 -18.20 19.46 -1.75
CA SER A 175 -18.63 20.73 -2.35
C SER A 175 -17.49 21.74 -2.45
N SER A 176 -16.59 21.76 -1.49
CA SER A 176 -15.42 22.65 -1.49
C SER A 176 -14.37 22.23 -2.52
N ARG A 177 -14.15 20.92 -2.68
CA ARG A 177 -13.28 20.39 -3.72
C ARG A 177 -13.83 20.69 -5.12
N GLY A 178 -15.11 20.54 -5.36
CA GLY A 178 -15.73 20.82 -6.66
C GLY A 178 -15.14 19.94 -7.78
N ASN A 179 -14.70 20.60 -8.87
CA ASN A 179 -14.09 19.92 -10.02
C ASN A 179 -12.61 20.31 -10.22
N ASP A 180 -11.96 20.80 -9.16
CA ASP A 180 -10.61 21.32 -9.26
C ASP A 180 -9.58 20.23 -9.47
N ALA A 181 -8.49 20.57 -10.13
CA ALA A 181 -7.40 19.64 -10.38
C ALA A 181 -6.56 19.43 -9.12
N TYR A 182 -6.06 18.21 -8.94
CA TYR A 182 -5.04 17.93 -7.94
C TYR A 182 -3.69 18.52 -8.36
N GLY A 183 -3.02 19.23 -7.47
CA GLY A 183 -1.74 19.87 -7.80
C GLY A 183 -1.13 20.65 -6.64
N GLU A 184 0.06 21.17 -6.85
CA GLU A 184 0.84 21.97 -5.88
C GLU A 184 1.07 23.42 -6.33
N THR A 185 0.82 23.76 -7.59
CA THR A 185 1.19 25.06 -8.17
C THR A 185 0.04 26.06 -8.31
N GLY A 186 -1.09 25.82 -7.68
CA GLY A 186 -2.21 26.79 -7.68
C GLY A 186 -1.90 28.07 -6.92
N SER A 187 -2.77 29.09 -7.09
CA SER A 187 -2.63 30.42 -6.45
C SER A 187 -2.62 30.39 -4.91
N TYR A 188 -2.81 29.25 -4.32
CA TYR A 188 -2.95 29.03 -2.88
C TYR A 188 -2.09 27.86 -2.42
N TYR A 189 -0.88 27.72 -2.96
CA TYR A 189 0.04 26.69 -2.53
C TYR A 189 0.36 26.82 -1.04
N ASP A 190 -0.02 25.83 -0.29
CA ASP A 190 0.43 25.58 1.07
C ASP A 190 1.09 24.19 1.11
N PRO A 191 2.36 24.08 1.50
CA PRO A 191 3.04 22.77 1.55
C PRO A 191 2.42 21.79 2.52
N ASN A 192 1.56 22.25 3.43
CA ASN A 192 0.85 21.41 4.40
C ASN A 192 -0.57 21.04 3.95
N GLU A 193 -1.01 21.56 2.81
CA GLU A 193 -2.35 21.33 2.28
C GLU A 193 -2.27 20.82 0.84
N ILE A 194 -3.32 20.16 0.36
CA ILE A 194 -3.45 19.92 -1.08
C ILE A 194 -3.77 21.20 -1.78
N SER A 195 -2.96 21.52 -2.74
CA SER A 195 -3.23 22.53 -3.69
C SER A 195 -4.20 22.02 -4.75
N ILE A 196 -5.47 22.26 -4.53
CA ILE A 196 -6.47 22.21 -5.57
C ILE A 196 -6.63 23.67 -6.03
N SER A 197 -6.45 23.94 -7.28
CA SER A 197 -6.15 25.24 -7.90
C SER A 197 -7.13 26.40 -7.71
N ASN A 198 -7.90 26.48 -6.63
CA ASN A 198 -8.83 27.60 -6.40
C ASN A 198 -9.05 27.95 -4.92
N SER A 199 -9.93 28.92 -4.65
CA SER A 199 -10.25 29.39 -3.31
C SER A 199 -10.92 28.35 -2.40
N ALA A 200 -11.47 27.27 -2.94
CA ALA A 200 -12.04 26.16 -2.17
C ALA A 200 -10.96 25.33 -1.50
N TYR A 201 -9.79 25.30 -2.05
CA TYR A 201 -8.60 24.59 -1.61
C TYR A 201 -8.23 24.81 -0.14
N LYS A 202 -8.29 26.04 0.36
CA LYS A 202 -8.01 26.34 1.78
C LYS A 202 -8.91 25.60 2.78
N LYS A 203 -9.94 24.93 2.30
CA LYS A 203 -10.92 24.21 3.12
C LYS A 203 -10.68 22.71 3.17
N ILE A 204 -9.78 22.21 2.33
CA ILE A 204 -9.48 20.79 2.22
C ILE A 204 -8.01 20.60 2.58
N ASN A 205 -7.76 20.24 3.82
CA ASN A 205 -6.44 19.79 4.23
C ASN A 205 -6.38 18.27 4.03
N LEU A 206 -5.66 17.83 3.02
CA LEU A 206 -5.49 16.39 2.77
C LEU A 206 -4.35 15.80 3.60
N GLY A 207 -3.45 16.60 4.16
CA GLY A 207 -2.39 16.11 5.03
C GLY A 207 -1.81 14.74 4.60
N THR A 208 -2.19 13.71 5.34
CA THR A 208 -1.82 12.30 5.12
C THR A 208 -2.66 11.59 4.05
N TYR A 209 -3.55 12.26 3.33
CA TYR A 209 -4.39 11.68 2.26
C TYR A 209 -3.92 12.07 0.85
N ARG A 210 -2.76 12.67 0.70
CA ARG A 210 -2.20 13.02 -0.62
C ARG A 210 -1.85 11.78 -1.42
N GLY A 211 -1.24 10.80 -0.76
CA GLY A 211 -0.92 9.52 -1.35
C GLY A 211 -2.19 8.78 -1.79
N ASP A 212 -3.23 8.77 -0.94
CA ASP A 212 -4.52 8.20 -1.27
C ASP A 212 -5.11 8.82 -2.54
N ALA A 213 -5.11 10.15 -2.62
CA ALA A 213 -5.61 10.86 -3.81
C ALA A 213 -4.79 10.52 -5.06
N ALA A 214 -3.46 10.50 -4.94
CA ALA A 214 -2.59 10.12 -6.03
C ALA A 214 -2.85 8.69 -6.52
N ARG A 215 -2.98 7.73 -5.59
CA ARG A 215 -3.21 6.31 -5.93
C ARG A 215 -4.55 6.07 -6.61
N VAL A 216 -5.58 6.83 -6.27
CA VAL A 216 -6.87 6.74 -6.97
C VAL A 216 -6.73 7.27 -8.41
N ILE A 217 -6.13 8.44 -8.59
CA ILE A 217 -5.97 9.03 -9.93
C ILE A 217 -5.03 8.20 -10.82
N LEU A 218 -3.94 7.67 -10.26
CA LEU A 218 -3.04 6.75 -10.98
C LEU A 218 -3.73 5.44 -11.35
N TYR A 219 -4.59 4.91 -10.47
CA TYR A 219 -5.45 3.77 -10.79
C TYR A 219 -6.41 4.08 -11.94
N ASP A 220 -7.11 5.20 -11.87
CA ASP A 220 -8.03 5.62 -12.93
C ASP A 220 -7.31 5.74 -14.29
N TYR A 221 -6.09 6.27 -14.25
CA TYR A 221 -5.25 6.37 -15.42
C TYR A 221 -4.84 4.99 -15.94
N LEU A 222 -4.45 4.09 -15.05
CA LEU A 222 -4.02 2.73 -15.38
C LEU A 222 -5.16 1.89 -15.98
N VAL A 223 -6.39 2.05 -15.48
CA VAL A 223 -7.54 1.26 -15.94
C VAL A 223 -8.23 1.89 -17.14
N TYR A 224 -8.42 3.21 -17.13
CA TYR A 224 -9.27 3.92 -18.09
C TYR A 224 -8.52 4.86 -19.03
N GLY A 225 -7.25 5.11 -18.77
CA GLY A 225 -6.49 6.20 -19.40
C GLY A 225 -5.99 5.92 -20.81
N GLN A 226 -5.84 4.67 -21.22
CA GLN A 226 -5.31 4.31 -22.53
C GLN A 226 -6.35 3.73 -23.48
N ALA A 227 -6.44 4.36 -24.67
CA ALA A 227 -7.14 3.78 -25.79
C ALA A 227 -6.23 2.77 -26.51
N GLY A 228 -6.61 1.52 -26.53
CA GLY A 228 -6.30 0.69 -27.68
C GLY A 228 -5.29 -0.40 -27.57
N SER A 229 -4.33 -0.45 -26.67
CA SER A 229 -3.42 -1.61 -26.60
C SER A 229 -3.96 -2.76 -25.76
N TYR A 230 -4.70 -2.46 -24.72
CA TYR A 230 -5.34 -3.46 -23.87
C TYR A 230 -6.83 -3.11 -23.75
N LYS A 231 -7.60 -3.64 -24.69
CA LYS A 231 -9.05 -3.56 -24.67
C LYS A 231 -9.54 -4.40 -23.50
N ASN A 232 -9.83 -3.78 -22.37
CA ASN A 232 -10.65 -4.41 -21.37
C ASN A 232 -12.09 -3.94 -21.51
N SER A 233 -13.01 -4.70 -20.97
CA SER A 233 -14.44 -4.41 -20.99
C SER A 233 -14.82 -3.13 -20.24
N LEU A 234 -13.89 -2.58 -19.44
CA LEU A 234 -14.09 -1.36 -18.67
C LEU A 234 -13.79 -0.10 -19.48
N TYR A 235 -13.12 -0.23 -20.62
CA TYR A 235 -12.76 0.89 -21.46
C TYR A 235 -13.93 1.32 -22.34
N ASN A 236 -14.62 2.35 -21.91
CA ASN A 236 -15.78 2.90 -22.62
C ASN A 236 -15.43 3.99 -23.66
N GLY A 237 -14.27 3.89 -24.30
CA GLY A 237 -13.89 4.80 -25.37
C GLY A 237 -13.48 6.21 -24.91
N ASN A 238 -13.27 6.45 -23.62
CA ASN A 238 -12.86 7.75 -23.08
C ASN A 238 -11.35 8.00 -23.25
N ALA A 239 -10.83 7.85 -24.47
CA ALA A 239 -9.47 8.23 -24.84
C ALA A 239 -9.09 9.69 -24.47
N GLN A 240 -10.08 10.52 -24.16
CA GLN A 240 -9.90 11.91 -23.77
C GLN A 240 -9.40 12.12 -22.33
N LEU A 241 -9.37 11.08 -21.49
CA LEU A 241 -8.92 11.21 -20.10
C LEU A 241 -7.45 11.64 -20.01
N LEU A 242 -6.61 11.13 -20.90
CA LEU A 242 -5.18 11.43 -20.95
C LEU A 242 -4.83 12.87 -21.37
N SER A 243 -5.69 13.50 -22.15
CA SER A 243 -5.43 14.86 -22.61
C SER A 243 -5.72 15.95 -21.57
N LYS A 244 -6.20 15.56 -20.38
CA LYS A 244 -6.67 16.51 -19.36
C LYS A 244 -5.63 16.73 -18.26
N LEU A 245 -4.42 17.09 -18.65
CA LEU A 245 -3.38 17.57 -17.76
C LEU A 245 -3.53 19.07 -17.48
N GLY A 246 -3.05 19.53 -16.33
CA GLY A 246 -3.00 20.93 -15.96
C GLY A 246 -4.30 21.49 -15.35
N THR A 247 -4.40 22.81 -15.23
CA THR A 247 -5.48 23.52 -14.50
C THR A 247 -6.88 23.27 -15.03
N SER A 248 -7.02 22.99 -16.30
CA SER A 248 -8.29 22.54 -16.91
C SER A 248 -8.47 21.01 -16.84
N GLY A 249 -7.47 20.28 -16.38
CA GLY A 249 -7.44 18.84 -16.25
C GLY A 249 -7.90 18.34 -14.88
N VAL A 250 -7.55 17.09 -14.58
CA VAL A 250 -7.86 16.41 -13.31
C VAL A 250 -6.72 16.52 -12.33
N PHE A 251 -5.49 16.60 -12.83
CA PHE A 251 -4.27 16.72 -12.03
C PHE A 251 -3.23 17.59 -12.78
N GLU A 252 -2.32 18.15 -12.03
CA GLU A 252 -1.27 19.05 -12.53
C GLU A 252 -0.25 18.31 -13.39
N SER A 253 0.31 17.22 -12.85
CA SER A 253 1.28 16.38 -13.56
C SER A 253 1.39 15.01 -12.92
N ILE A 254 1.90 14.05 -13.68
CA ILE A 254 2.27 12.71 -13.16
C ILE A 254 3.36 12.83 -12.08
N HIS A 255 4.29 13.76 -12.23
CA HIS A 255 5.33 14.02 -11.23
C HIS A 255 4.74 14.31 -9.85
N VAL A 256 3.75 15.22 -9.78
CA VAL A 256 3.09 15.57 -8.51
C VAL A 256 2.38 14.35 -7.91
N LEU A 257 1.69 13.57 -8.71
CA LEU A 257 1.02 12.37 -8.22
C LEU A 257 2.02 11.32 -7.70
N LEU A 258 3.11 11.07 -8.42
CA LEU A 258 4.15 10.13 -7.97
C LEU A 258 4.85 10.64 -6.71
N LYS A 259 5.13 11.94 -6.62
CA LYS A 259 5.69 12.56 -5.41
C LYS A 259 4.78 12.33 -4.20
N TRP A 260 3.50 12.63 -4.32
CA TRP A 260 2.52 12.41 -3.23
C TRP A 260 2.43 10.95 -2.84
N HIS A 261 2.32 10.06 -3.83
CA HIS A 261 2.29 8.62 -3.62
C HIS A 261 3.50 8.10 -2.84
N MET A 262 4.70 8.60 -3.16
CA MET A 262 5.93 8.16 -2.51
C MET A 262 6.15 8.78 -1.14
N GLN A 263 5.61 9.97 -0.88
CA GLN A 263 5.73 10.66 0.41
C GLN A 263 4.67 10.22 1.42
N ASP A 264 3.59 9.61 0.95
CA ASP A 264 2.47 9.13 1.75
C ASP A 264 2.11 7.71 1.29
N PRO A 265 2.82 6.68 1.78
CA PRO A 265 2.61 5.29 1.38
C PRO A 265 1.24 4.76 1.86
N PRO A 266 0.72 3.67 1.24
CA PRO A 266 -0.59 3.13 1.56
C PRO A 266 -0.78 2.84 3.05
N SER A 267 -1.90 3.30 3.58
CA SER A 267 -2.32 3.05 4.96
C SER A 267 -3.03 1.70 5.10
N LEU A 268 -3.20 1.23 6.34
CA LEU A 268 -4.01 0.03 6.59
C LEU A 268 -5.45 0.23 6.11
N THR A 269 -6.00 1.41 6.28
CA THR A 269 -7.36 1.74 5.81
C THR A 269 -7.48 1.56 4.30
N GLU A 270 -6.50 2.02 3.51
CA GLU A 270 -6.49 1.80 2.06
C GLU A 270 -6.33 0.32 1.69
N MET A 271 -5.47 -0.42 2.40
CA MET A 271 -5.27 -1.85 2.18
C MET A 271 -6.56 -2.65 2.43
N VAL A 272 -7.23 -2.39 3.56
CA VAL A 272 -8.50 -3.03 3.90
C VAL A 272 -9.60 -2.61 2.92
N ARG A 273 -9.59 -1.34 2.51
CA ARG A 273 -10.49 -0.84 1.49
C ARG A 273 -10.29 -1.55 0.14
N ASN A 274 -9.05 -1.78 -0.26
CA ASN A 274 -8.72 -2.51 -1.49
C ASN A 274 -9.26 -3.94 -1.46
N ASP A 275 -9.24 -4.61 -0.30
CA ASP A 275 -9.88 -5.89 -0.08
C ASP A 275 -11.40 -5.84 -0.25
N GLY A 276 -12.02 -4.85 0.37
CA GLY A 276 -13.46 -4.65 0.27
C GLY A 276 -13.88 -4.35 -1.17
N ALA A 277 -13.14 -3.52 -1.89
CA ALA A 277 -13.38 -3.25 -3.30
C ALA A 277 -13.31 -4.53 -4.15
N GLN A 278 -12.32 -5.41 -3.88
CA GLN A 278 -12.25 -6.71 -4.56
C GLN A 278 -13.49 -7.58 -4.29
N ASP A 279 -14.01 -7.59 -3.08
CA ASP A 279 -15.22 -8.36 -2.75
C ASP A 279 -16.46 -7.84 -3.49
N TYR A 280 -16.53 -6.53 -3.75
CA TYR A 280 -17.67 -5.90 -4.41
C TYR A 280 -17.56 -5.84 -5.94
N GLN A 281 -16.35 -5.70 -6.48
CA GLN A 281 -16.19 -5.51 -7.92
C GLN A 281 -15.13 -6.41 -8.58
N GLY A 282 -14.40 -7.22 -7.80
CA GLY A 282 -13.52 -8.29 -8.29
C GLY A 282 -12.08 -7.87 -8.52
N ASN A 283 -11.79 -6.61 -8.87
CA ASN A 283 -10.44 -6.13 -9.10
C ASN A 283 -9.88 -5.34 -7.90
N ARG A 284 -8.55 -5.21 -7.89
CA ARG A 284 -7.77 -4.50 -6.87
C ARG A 284 -7.05 -3.31 -7.50
N ASN A 285 -6.66 -2.34 -6.67
CA ASN A 285 -5.71 -1.30 -7.06
C ASN A 285 -4.28 -1.79 -6.83
N PRO A 286 -3.51 -2.10 -7.89
CA PRO A 286 -2.15 -2.63 -7.75
C PRO A 286 -1.17 -1.62 -7.15
N ILE A 287 -1.46 -0.32 -7.21
CA ILE A 287 -0.60 0.73 -6.66
C ILE A 287 -0.76 0.83 -5.13
N ILE A 288 -1.84 0.28 -4.57
CA ILE A 288 -1.97 0.06 -3.12
C ILE A 288 -1.22 -1.21 -2.72
N ASP A 289 -1.38 -2.29 -3.49
CA ASP A 289 -0.81 -3.59 -3.16
C ASP A 289 0.72 -3.63 -3.31
N TYR A 290 1.25 -2.95 -4.33
CA TYR A 290 2.68 -2.87 -4.65
C TYR A 290 3.04 -1.43 -5.03
N PRO A 291 3.13 -0.53 -4.01
CA PRO A 291 3.34 0.90 -4.24
C PRO A 291 4.59 1.21 -5.05
N GLU A 292 5.62 0.40 -4.89
CA GLU A 292 6.89 0.54 -5.60
C GLU A 292 6.76 0.45 -7.12
N LEU A 293 5.71 -0.19 -7.65
CA LEU A 293 5.50 -0.31 -9.09
C LEU A 293 5.05 1.01 -9.75
N ALA A 294 4.57 1.98 -8.98
CA ALA A 294 4.04 3.22 -9.56
C ALA A 294 5.09 3.97 -10.40
N ILE A 295 6.32 4.05 -9.93
CA ILE A 295 7.42 4.66 -10.70
C ILE A 295 7.74 3.83 -11.95
N GLU A 296 7.82 2.53 -11.80
CA GLU A 296 8.14 1.61 -12.91
C GLU A 296 7.08 1.65 -14.02
N ILE A 297 5.83 1.98 -13.67
CA ILE A 297 4.73 2.15 -14.62
C ILE A 297 4.78 3.51 -15.30
N PHE A 298 4.95 4.59 -14.52
CA PHE A 298 4.63 5.94 -14.98
C PHE A 298 5.84 6.82 -15.28
N SER A 299 7.06 6.41 -15.00
CA SER A 299 8.26 7.22 -15.23
C SER A 299 8.44 7.62 -16.70
N ASP A 300 8.21 6.69 -17.62
CA ASP A 300 8.39 6.93 -19.05
C ASP A 300 7.38 7.93 -19.64
N TYR A 301 6.17 7.99 -19.06
CA TYR A 301 5.11 8.89 -19.53
C TYR A 301 5.37 10.36 -19.26
N SER A 302 6.21 10.66 -18.30
CA SER A 302 6.38 12.03 -17.78
C SER A 302 7.75 12.62 -18.10
N LYS A 303 8.67 11.85 -18.69
CA LYS A 303 10.08 12.24 -18.86
C LYS A 303 10.73 12.70 -17.56
N ILE A 304 10.32 12.07 -16.45
CA ILE A 304 10.81 12.38 -15.12
C ILE A 304 12.18 11.75 -14.93
N THR A 305 13.11 12.48 -14.34
CA THR A 305 14.40 11.93 -13.93
C THR A 305 14.20 11.06 -12.69
N CYS A 306 14.49 9.76 -12.83
CA CYS A 306 14.50 8.80 -11.74
C CYS A 306 15.93 8.40 -11.38
N TYR A 307 16.14 8.12 -10.10
CA TYR A 307 17.42 7.68 -9.55
C TYR A 307 17.29 6.25 -9.03
N PRO A 308 18.22 5.34 -9.32
CA PRO A 308 18.21 3.98 -8.77
C PRO A 308 18.32 4.00 -7.24
N VAL A 309 17.63 3.06 -6.59
CA VAL A 309 17.69 2.85 -5.14
C VAL A 309 18.28 1.47 -4.85
N THR A 310 19.34 1.44 -4.07
CA THR A 310 19.98 0.22 -3.61
C THR A 310 19.78 0.06 -2.10
N TYR A 311 19.37 -1.13 -1.69
CA TYR A 311 19.17 -1.47 -0.29
C TYR A 311 20.26 -2.44 0.18
N ASN A 312 21.10 -2.00 1.11
CA ASN A 312 22.05 -2.83 1.86
C ASN A 312 21.51 -3.01 3.28
N VAL A 313 20.38 -3.68 3.38
CA VAL A 313 19.63 -3.85 4.63
C VAL A 313 19.35 -5.32 4.87
N ALA A 314 19.50 -5.77 6.10
CA ALA A 314 19.09 -7.11 6.53
C ALA A 314 17.58 -7.17 6.89
N GLU A 315 16.95 -6.03 6.95
CA GLU A 315 15.59 -5.79 7.39
C GLU A 315 14.59 -5.92 6.24
N THR A 316 13.36 -6.13 6.58
CA THR A 316 12.24 -6.01 5.65
C THR A 316 11.95 -4.52 5.41
N VAL A 317 11.83 -4.13 4.15
CA VAL A 317 11.52 -2.76 3.73
C VAL A 317 10.15 -2.75 3.07
N SER A 318 9.32 -1.78 3.44
CA SER A 318 8.00 -1.63 2.83
C SER A 318 7.59 -0.14 2.81
N PRO A 319 7.25 0.41 1.67
CA PRO A 319 7.45 -0.11 0.31
C PRO A 319 8.94 -0.09 -0.10
N ARG A 320 9.32 -0.94 -1.05
CA ARG A 320 10.69 -1.05 -1.55
C ARG A 320 10.82 -0.46 -2.95
N TYR A 321 10.98 0.83 -3.05
CA TYR A 321 11.17 1.51 -4.32
C TYR A 321 12.51 1.14 -4.96
N MET A 322 12.49 0.69 -6.22
CA MET A 322 13.71 0.41 -6.99
C MET A 322 14.28 1.69 -7.62
N HIS A 323 13.41 2.64 -7.92
CA HIS A 323 13.75 3.97 -8.40
C HIS A 323 13.03 5.03 -7.57
N THR A 324 13.58 6.24 -7.52
CA THR A 324 13.00 7.37 -6.82
C THR A 324 13.09 8.65 -7.62
N LEU A 325 12.17 9.57 -7.35
CA LEU A 325 12.21 10.95 -7.81
C LEU A 325 13.24 11.76 -7.01
N SER A 326 13.61 12.95 -7.50
CA SER A 326 14.44 13.91 -6.75
C SER A 326 13.80 14.33 -5.42
N ASP A 327 12.49 14.31 -5.33
CA ASP A 327 11.71 14.66 -4.13
C ASP A 327 11.77 13.60 -3.02
N GLY A 328 12.29 12.40 -3.33
CA GLY A 328 12.45 11.30 -2.40
C GLY A 328 11.15 10.55 -2.07
N PHE A 329 11.16 9.81 -0.95
CA PHE A 329 10.05 8.93 -0.56
C PHE A 329 10.05 8.64 0.95
N VAL A 330 8.98 8.00 1.40
CA VAL A 330 8.85 7.41 2.74
C VAL A 330 8.84 5.88 2.62
N THR A 331 9.59 5.23 3.49
CA THR A 331 9.56 3.76 3.64
C THR A 331 9.75 3.37 5.11
N TYR A 332 9.55 2.09 5.41
CA TYR A 332 9.67 1.56 6.76
C TYR A 332 10.64 0.40 6.79
N LEU A 333 11.53 0.40 7.76
CA LEU A 333 12.55 -0.63 7.96
C LEU A 333 12.21 -1.44 9.20
N THR A 334 12.06 -2.76 9.03
CA THR A 334 11.72 -3.66 10.13
C THR A 334 12.59 -4.90 10.07
N ASN A 335 13.23 -5.20 11.17
CA ASN A 335 13.97 -6.43 11.37
C ASN A 335 13.02 -7.64 11.39
N ARG A 336 13.56 -8.83 11.17
CA ARG A 336 12.76 -10.07 11.16
C ARG A 336 12.09 -10.39 12.50
N ASP A 337 12.61 -9.87 13.60
CA ASP A 337 12.03 -10.03 14.95
C ASP A 337 10.98 -8.96 15.26
N GLY A 338 10.66 -8.08 14.30
CA GLY A 338 9.70 -7.00 14.46
C GLY A 338 10.28 -5.73 15.08
N SER A 339 11.54 -5.73 15.49
CA SER A 339 12.23 -4.52 15.92
C SER A 339 12.63 -3.65 14.73
N HIS A 340 13.13 -2.45 15.00
CA HIS A 340 13.60 -1.53 13.98
C HIS A 340 15.11 -1.33 14.08
N PRO A 341 15.80 -1.09 12.96
CA PRO A 341 17.21 -0.71 13.00
C PRO A 341 17.43 0.49 13.91
N SER A 342 18.43 0.41 14.76
CA SER A 342 18.77 1.55 15.62
C SER A 342 19.44 2.72 14.86
N GLN A 343 20.07 2.41 13.72
CA GLN A 343 20.77 3.37 12.87
C GLN A 343 20.58 3.01 11.39
N VAL A 344 20.44 4.06 10.59
CA VAL A 344 20.37 4.00 9.14
C VAL A 344 21.34 5.01 8.57
N SER A 345 22.03 4.66 7.51
CA SER A 345 22.82 5.59 6.70
C SER A 345 22.26 5.63 5.27
N VAL A 346 22.22 6.83 4.69
CA VAL A 346 21.77 7.04 3.32
C VAL A 346 22.83 7.83 2.57
N THR A 347 23.23 7.36 1.41
CA THR A 347 24.09 8.09 0.47
C THR A 347 23.29 8.47 -0.77
N GLY A 348 23.62 9.61 -1.38
CA GLY A 348 22.93 10.13 -2.57
C GLY A 348 21.66 10.93 -2.28
N GLY A 349 21.32 11.16 -1.01
CA GLY A 349 20.13 11.92 -0.62
C GLY A 349 20.19 12.51 0.78
N GLN A 350 19.22 13.35 1.11
CA GLN A 350 18.97 13.85 2.47
C GLN A 350 17.85 13.01 3.11
N TYR A 351 17.97 12.75 4.40
CA TYR A 351 17.01 11.90 5.09
C TYR A 351 16.83 12.26 6.56
N THR A 352 15.73 11.77 7.11
CA THR A 352 15.47 11.66 8.55
C THR A 352 15.03 10.22 8.86
N TYR A 353 15.39 9.73 10.04
CA TYR A 353 15.02 8.40 10.48
C TYR A 353 14.48 8.42 11.90
N ASP A 354 13.31 7.84 12.09
CA ASP A 354 12.70 7.59 13.39
C ASP A 354 12.85 6.10 13.74
N ALA A 355 13.78 5.79 14.63
CA ALA A 355 14.04 4.41 15.03
C ALA A 355 12.90 3.79 15.84
N SER A 356 12.04 4.59 16.47
CA SER A 356 10.90 4.07 17.23
C SER A 356 9.80 3.50 16.32
N LEU A 357 9.70 4.05 15.12
CA LEU A 357 8.74 3.63 14.09
C LEU A 357 9.40 2.89 12.92
N GLY A 358 10.73 2.82 12.88
CA GLY A 358 11.47 2.34 11.72
C GLY A 358 11.25 3.21 10.47
N ARG A 359 10.72 4.42 10.64
CA ARG A 359 10.28 5.28 9.55
C ARG A 359 11.46 6.05 8.97
N LEU A 360 11.78 5.78 7.71
CA LEU A 360 12.80 6.48 6.93
C LEU A 360 12.11 7.43 5.94
N ILE A 361 12.45 8.71 6.03
CA ILE A 361 11.98 9.75 5.12
C ILE A 361 13.18 10.24 4.33
N ILE A 362 13.16 10.04 3.03
CA ILE A 362 14.11 10.61 2.08
C ILE A 362 13.49 11.91 1.56
N THR A 363 14.14 13.05 1.77
CA THR A 363 13.56 14.37 1.43
C THR A 363 14.16 15.00 0.18
N LYS A 364 15.34 14.53 -0.26
CA LYS A 364 15.99 14.99 -1.47
C LYS A 364 16.95 13.94 -2.00
N VAL A 365 16.94 13.71 -3.31
CA VAL A 365 17.84 12.79 -3.99
C VAL A 365 18.62 13.55 -5.05
N THR A 366 19.91 13.32 -5.13
CA THR A 366 20.83 14.01 -6.05
C THR A 366 21.63 13.07 -6.95
N GLY A 367 21.40 11.78 -6.81
CA GLY A 367 22.10 10.73 -7.56
C GLY A 367 21.62 9.36 -7.12
N ASN A 368 22.37 8.31 -7.45
CA ASN A 368 22.07 6.96 -7.01
C ASN A 368 21.95 6.92 -5.49
N LEU A 369 20.82 6.41 -5.01
CA LEU A 369 20.49 6.35 -3.59
C LEU A 369 20.91 4.98 -3.04
N THR A 370 21.65 4.97 -1.93
CA THR A 370 21.93 3.73 -1.20
C THR A 370 21.48 3.87 0.24
N ILE A 371 20.61 2.97 0.68
CA ILE A 371 20.12 2.86 2.05
C ILE A 371 20.84 1.68 2.70
N SER A 372 21.53 1.94 3.79
CA SER A 372 22.23 0.90 4.54
C SER A 372 21.83 0.97 6.01
N THR A 373 21.52 -0.17 6.58
CA THR A 373 21.43 -0.28 8.04
C THR A 373 22.80 -0.69 8.56
N SER A 374 23.16 -0.25 9.75
CA SER A 374 24.22 -0.94 10.45
C SER A 374 23.76 -2.40 10.59
N THR A 375 24.39 -3.29 9.85
CA THR A 375 24.39 -4.68 10.25
C THR A 375 24.72 -4.65 11.73
N PRO A 376 23.95 -5.27 12.64
CA PRO A 376 24.46 -5.49 13.96
C PRO A 376 25.80 -6.17 13.66
N THR A 377 26.87 -5.44 13.87
CA THR A 377 28.20 -6.06 13.96
C THR A 377 27.91 -7.11 14.99
N ILE A 378 27.97 -8.37 14.56
CA ILE A 378 27.90 -9.48 15.50
C ILE A 378 29.18 -9.27 16.30
N ASP A 379 29.06 -8.39 17.28
CA ASP A 379 30.13 -8.18 18.27
C ASP A 379 30.05 -9.40 19.20
N VAL A 380 30.33 -10.54 18.57
CA VAL A 380 30.67 -11.73 19.29
C VAL A 380 32.05 -11.37 19.85
N ALA A 381 32.10 -10.98 21.11
CA ALA A 381 33.35 -11.02 21.85
C ALA A 381 33.80 -12.48 21.76
N VAL A 382 34.54 -12.77 20.71
CA VAL A 382 35.07 -14.09 20.42
C VAL A 382 36.33 -14.17 21.28
N ASP A 383 36.34 -15.08 22.22
CA ASP A 383 37.61 -15.50 22.80
C ASP A 383 38.39 -16.14 21.64
N VAL A 384 39.32 -15.35 21.05
CA VAL A 384 40.12 -15.75 19.88
C VAL A 384 40.93 -17.03 20.11
N CYS A 385 40.98 -17.52 21.34
CA CYS A 385 41.68 -18.73 21.73
C CYS A 385 40.75 -19.97 21.91
N ALA A 386 39.42 -19.80 21.84
CA ALA A 386 38.50 -20.90 22.06
C ALA A 386 37.74 -21.31 20.79
N GLN A 387 37.72 -22.60 20.51
CA GLN A 387 36.96 -23.15 19.39
C GLN A 387 35.44 -22.93 19.58
N ALA A 388 34.77 -22.34 18.61
CA ALA A 388 33.32 -22.15 18.57
C ALA A 388 32.63 -23.33 17.92
N ARG A 389 31.46 -23.73 18.45
CA ARG A 389 30.54 -24.68 17.87
C ARG A 389 29.28 -23.96 17.44
N ILE A 390 28.83 -24.17 16.22
CA ILE A 390 27.67 -23.53 15.63
C ILE A 390 26.58 -24.58 15.43
N TYR A 391 25.42 -24.36 16.00
CA TYR A 391 24.27 -25.25 15.94
C TYR A 391 23.12 -24.55 15.19
N ASN A 392 22.33 -25.32 14.45
CA ASN A 392 21.07 -24.83 13.92
C ASN A 392 19.96 -24.80 15.01
N VAL A 393 18.77 -24.32 14.68
CA VAL A 393 17.65 -24.25 15.64
C VAL A 393 17.14 -25.63 16.11
N ALA A 394 17.44 -26.69 15.37
CA ALA A 394 17.12 -28.07 15.78
C ALA A 394 18.16 -28.62 16.79
N GLY A 395 19.20 -27.84 17.10
CA GLY A 395 20.30 -28.29 18.00
C GLY A 395 21.37 -29.13 17.32
N GLU A 396 21.34 -29.24 15.99
CA GLU A 396 22.36 -30.00 15.23
C GLU A 396 23.60 -29.15 15.02
N LEU A 397 24.78 -29.74 15.25
CA LEU A 397 26.08 -29.10 15.03
C LEU A 397 26.31 -28.95 13.53
N VAL A 398 26.40 -27.72 13.03
CA VAL A 398 26.58 -27.42 11.61
C VAL A 398 28.01 -26.97 11.26
N ALA A 399 28.74 -26.42 12.23
CA ALA A 399 30.13 -26.05 12.05
C ALA A 399 30.90 -25.99 13.38
N THR A 400 32.22 -26.20 13.28
CA THR A 400 33.16 -25.95 14.37
C THR A 400 34.28 -25.10 13.79
N THR A 401 34.59 -23.97 14.42
CA THR A 401 35.54 -22.99 13.85
C THR A 401 36.33 -22.27 14.94
N MET A 402 37.51 -21.84 14.55
CA MET A 402 38.31 -20.85 15.33
C MET A 402 38.01 -19.41 14.87
N ASP A 403 37.39 -19.25 13.69
CA ASP A 403 36.98 -17.95 13.13
C ASP A 403 35.51 -17.93 12.82
N VAL A 404 34.73 -17.45 13.76
CA VAL A 404 33.26 -17.35 13.63
C VAL A 404 32.88 -16.36 12.54
N HIS A 405 33.62 -15.25 12.38
CA HIS A 405 33.31 -14.19 11.41
C HIS A 405 33.50 -14.66 9.97
N ALA A 406 34.53 -15.49 9.73
CA ALA A 406 34.76 -16.07 8.41
C ALA A 406 33.78 -17.22 8.09
N THR A 407 33.27 -17.92 9.12
CA THR A 407 32.43 -19.10 8.94
C THR A 407 30.95 -18.75 8.76
N LEU A 408 30.42 -17.78 9.48
CA LEU A 408 29.00 -17.42 9.44
C LEU A 408 28.50 -17.07 8.04
N PRO A 409 29.20 -16.24 7.23
CA PRO A 409 28.75 -15.92 5.88
C PRO A 409 28.68 -17.11 4.91
N GLN A 410 29.32 -18.23 5.26
CA GLN A 410 29.31 -19.45 4.45
C GLN A 410 28.16 -20.39 4.78
N LEU A 411 27.43 -20.14 5.85
CA LEU A 411 26.26 -20.93 6.25
C LEU A 411 25.03 -20.49 5.44
N ARG A 412 24.06 -21.38 5.34
CA ARG A 412 22.76 -21.05 4.75
C ARG A 412 22.05 -20.00 5.62
N SER A 413 21.22 -19.18 4.97
CA SER A 413 20.36 -18.25 5.70
C SER A 413 19.57 -18.98 6.79
N GLY A 414 19.62 -18.47 8.02
CA GLY A 414 18.94 -19.10 9.16
C GLY A 414 19.43 -18.62 10.52
N LEU A 415 18.71 -19.05 11.56
CA LEU A 415 19.07 -18.78 12.95
C LEU A 415 20.02 -19.89 13.45
N TYR A 416 21.11 -19.48 14.09
CA TYR A 416 22.12 -20.36 14.63
C TYR A 416 22.40 -20.05 16.09
N ILE A 417 22.89 -21.03 16.83
CA ILE A 417 23.39 -20.88 18.19
C ILE A 417 24.89 -21.11 18.15
N ILE A 418 25.66 -20.09 18.52
CA ILE A 418 27.11 -20.20 18.66
C ILE A 418 27.40 -20.48 20.14
N SER A 419 28.12 -21.55 20.41
CA SER A 419 28.61 -21.90 21.74
C SER A 419 30.13 -21.85 21.74
N GLN A 420 30.70 -21.03 22.64
CA GLN A 420 32.15 -20.89 22.81
C GLN A 420 32.48 -20.80 24.29
N GLY A 421 33.26 -21.74 24.78
CA GLY A 421 33.49 -21.90 26.22
C GLY A 421 32.16 -22.09 26.99
N THR A 422 31.93 -21.25 27.99
CA THR A 422 30.72 -21.26 28.82
C THR A 422 29.60 -20.33 28.26
N GLN A 423 29.90 -19.62 27.16
CA GLN A 423 28.93 -18.67 26.56
C GLN A 423 28.22 -19.27 25.35
N SER A 424 26.94 -18.95 25.22
CA SER A 424 26.16 -19.27 24.03
C SER A 424 25.36 -18.06 23.58
N ARG A 425 25.29 -17.82 22.27
CA ARG A 425 24.58 -16.69 21.67
C ARG A 425 23.79 -17.15 20.45
N LYS A 426 22.65 -16.53 20.23
CA LYS A 426 21.87 -16.70 18.99
C LYS A 426 22.36 -15.72 17.94
N VAL A 427 22.55 -16.21 16.73
CA VAL A 427 23.03 -15.41 15.58
C VAL A 427 22.18 -15.76 14.38
N PHE A 428 21.73 -14.77 13.66
CA PHE A 428 21.07 -14.95 12.39
C PHE A 428 22.07 -14.75 11.26
N VAL A 429 22.15 -15.72 10.36
CA VAL A 429 22.88 -15.63 9.09
C VAL A 429 21.88 -15.23 8.02
N PRO A 430 22.06 -14.08 7.35
CA PRO A 430 21.13 -13.56 6.35
C PRO A 430 20.97 -14.45 5.10
#